data_5846347532041913cc6de8d3e68ee4a8
#
_entry.id   5846347532041913cc6de8d3e68ee4a8
#
_cell.length_a   1.000
_cell.length_b   1.000
_cell.length_c   1.000
_cell.angle_alpha   90.00
_cell.angle_beta   90.00
_cell.angle_gamma   90.00
#
_symmetry.space_group_name_H-M   'P 1'
#
loop_
_entity.id
_entity.type
_entity.pdbx_description
1 polymer ?
#
loop_
_entity_poly.entity_id
_entity_poly.type
_entity_poly.pdbx_seq_one_letter_code
_entity_poly.pdbx_strand_id
1 'polypeptide(L)'
;MNKTILYVDDDVDTLDLIKLLLEKSGYTTLTAKNVDEALRIAEGVSFGALVIDVNLSGDSGLMLMNFMMHNHKGVPVILYSGLPFDQPGVDKLLARGASKFIRKRNGSELVAAIKELCPMD
;
A
#
# COMPACT_ATOMS: atom_id res chain seq x y z
N MET A 1 -2.25 -13.69 -12.84
CA MET A 1 -2.32 -12.97 -11.56
C MET A 1 -2.16 -11.48 -11.81
N ASN A 2 -2.90 -10.64 -11.10
CA ASN A 2 -2.85 -9.19 -11.30
C ASN A 2 -1.55 -8.62 -10.70
N LYS A 3 -0.79 -7.91 -11.52
CA LYS A 3 0.50 -7.32 -11.15
C LYS A 3 0.42 -5.80 -11.00
N THR A 4 -0.78 -5.28 -10.88
CA THR A 4 -1.01 -3.85 -10.72
C THR A 4 -1.07 -3.51 -9.24
N ILE A 5 -0.22 -2.58 -8.82
CA ILE A 5 -0.11 -2.13 -7.43
C ILE A 5 -0.61 -0.69 -7.36
N LEU A 6 -1.49 -0.40 -6.40
CA LEU A 6 -1.83 0.98 -6.08
C LEU A 6 -1.04 1.38 -4.84
N TYR A 7 -0.27 2.45 -4.95
CA TYR A 7 0.52 2.98 -3.86
C TYR A 7 0.04 4.39 -3.51
N VAL A 8 -0.36 4.60 -2.27
CA VAL A 8 -0.93 5.86 -1.79
C VAL A 8 -0.05 6.44 -0.70
N ASP A 9 0.53 7.61 -0.97
CA ASP A 9 1.46 8.29 -0.07
C ASP A 9 1.48 9.77 -0.45
N ASP A 10 1.46 10.67 0.52
CA ASP A 10 1.49 12.11 0.25
C ASP A 10 2.89 12.66 -0.01
N ASP A 11 3.92 11.87 0.21
CA ASP A 11 5.30 12.25 -0.09
C ASP A 11 5.64 11.87 -1.54
N VAL A 12 5.71 12.88 -2.41
CA VAL A 12 5.94 12.69 -3.85
C VAL A 12 7.28 12.00 -4.13
N ASP A 13 8.31 12.34 -3.39
CA ASP A 13 9.64 11.73 -3.60
C ASP A 13 9.60 10.23 -3.28
N THR A 14 8.90 9.86 -2.22
CA THR A 14 8.73 8.45 -1.86
C THR A 14 7.89 7.73 -2.92
N LEU A 15 6.82 8.37 -3.40
CA LEU A 15 6.00 7.79 -4.48
C LEU A 15 6.85 7.47 -5.71
N ASP A 16 7.66 8.43 -6.13
CA ASP A 16 8.47 8.26 -7.33
C ASP A 16 9.52 7.16 -7.16
N LEU A 17 10.17 7.12 -6.01
CA LEU A 17 11.18 6.10 -5.72
C LEU A 17 10.57 4.69 -5.70
N ILE A 18 9.49 4.51 -4.98
CA ILE A 18 8.86 3.19 -4.84
C ILE A 18 8.26 2.74 -6.17
N LYS A 19 7.65 3.65 -6.91
CA LYS A 19 7.18 3.33 -8.26
C LYS A 19 8.30 2.79 -9.12
N LEU A 20 9.45 3.46 -9.11
CA LEU A 20 10.61 3.02 -9.89
C LEU A 20 11.05 1.62 -9.47
N LEU A 21 11.15 1.36 -8.17
CA LEU A 21 11.58 0.07 -7.65
C LEU A 21 10.61 -1.05 -8.04
N LEU A 22 9.31 -0.80 -7.92
CA LEU A 22 8.30 -1.80 -8.26
C LEU A 22 8.26 -2.06 -9.75
N GLU A 23 8.38 -1.04 -10.59
CA GLU A 23 8.37 -1.22 -12.03
C GLU A 23 9.61 -1.97 -12.51
N LYS A 24 10.76 -1.72 -11.88
CA LYS A 24 11.96 -2.52 -12.17
C LYS A 24 11.79 -4.00 -11.79
N SER A 25 10.91 -4.28 -10.83
CA SER A 25 10.61 -5.65 -10.42
C SER A 25 9.49 -6.30 -11.23
N GLY A 26 8.95 -5.58 -12.22
CA GLY A 26 7.95 -6.13 -13.13
C GLY A 26 6.51 -5.80 -12.80
N TYR A 27 6.25 -4.95 -11.81
CA TYR A 27 4.89 -4.55 -11.43
C TYR A 27 4.48 -3.26 -12.11
N THR A 28 3.21 -3.18 -12.51
CA THR A 28 2.60 -1.92 -12.93
C THR A 28 2.19 -1.17 -11.67
N THR A 29 2.64 0.06 -11.50
CA THR A 29 2.40 0.82 -10.28
C THR A 29 1.63 2.08 -10.58
N LEU A 30 0.45 2.20 -9.98
CA LEU A 30 -0.36 3.41 -10.00
C LEU A 30 -0.17 4.11 -8.67
N THR A 31 0.00 5.43 -8.70
CA THR A 31 0.26 6.20 -7.49
C THR A 31 -0.84 7.22 -7.24
N ALA A 32 -1.11 7.49 -5.97
CA ALA A 32 -2.04 8.51 -5.54
C ALA A 32 -1.44 9.27 -4.37
N LYS A 33 -1.66 10.60 -4.33
CA LYS A 33 -1.11 11.47 -3.29
C LYS A 33 -2.07 11.67 -2.13
N ASN A 34 -3.32 11.29 -2.31
CA ASN A 34 -4.35 11.48 -1.30
C ASN A 34 -5.49 10.48 -1.52
N VAL A 35 -6.44 10.48 -0.59
CA VAL A 35 -7.57 9.55 -0.64
C VAL A 35 -8.42 9.76 -1.88
N ASP A 36 -8.68 11.01 -2.26
CA ASP A 36 -9.53 11.29 -3.43
C ASP A 36 -8.95 10.72 -4.71
N GLU A 37 -7.65 10.90 -4.93
CA GLU A 37 -6.97 10.31 -6.10
C GLU A 37 -7.04 8.79 -6.07
N ALA A 38 -6.81 8.20 -4.89
CA ALA A 38 -6.85 6.74 -4.73
C ALA A 38 -8.23 6.19 -5.06
N LEU A 39 -9.28 6.85 -4.58
CA LEU A 39 -10.65 6.41 -4.84
C LEU A 39 -11.02 6.50 -6.32
N ARG A 40 -10.58 7.56 -7.00
CA ARG A 40 -10.83 7.69 -8.44
C ARG A 40 -10.15 6.58 -9.25
N ILE A 41 -8.90 6.28 -8.90
CA ILE A 41 -8.18 5.21 -9.57
C ILE A 41 -8.87 3.87 -9.30
N ALA A 42 -9.29 3.65 -8.07
CA ALA A 42 -9.90 2.39 -7.65
C ALA A 42 -11.23 2.10 -8.34
N GLU A 43 -11.93 3.11 -8.81
CA GLU A 43 -13.22 2.91 -9.49
C GLU A 43 -13.05 2.15 -10.81
N GLY A 44 -11.95 2.35 -11.50
CA GLY A 44 -11.79 1.82 -12.86
C GLY A 44 -10.75 0.71 -12.99
N VAL A 45 -10.08 0.31 -11.93
CA VAL A 45 -8.93 -0.60 -12.01
C VAL A 45 -9.02 -1.66 -10.93
N SER A 46 -8.66 -2.89 -11.29
CA SER A 46 -8.45 -3.95 -10.30
C SER A 46 -6.96 -4.04 -9.95
N PHE A 47 -6.67 -4.48 -8.72
CA PHE A 47 -5.31 -4.48 -8.20
C PHE A 47 -4.91 -5.86 -7.69
N GLY A 48 -3.60 -6.13 -7.77
CA GLY A 48 -3.02 -7.30 -7.12
C GLY A 48 -2.68 -7.04 -5.66
N ALA A 49 -2.35 -5.79 -5.31
CA ALA A 49 -2.08 -5.38 -3.93
C ALA A 49 -2.21 -3.88 -3.79
N LEU A 50 -2.43 -3.44 -2.55
CA LEU A 50 -2.51 -2.03 -2.18
C LEU A 50 -1.42 -1.72 -1.18
N VAL A 51 -0.75 -0.58 -1.35
CA VAL A 51 0.22 -0.07 -0.39
C VAL A 51 -0.29 1.30 0.07
N ILE A 52 -0.52 1.45 1.35
CA ILE A 52 -1.10 2.67 1.91
C ILE A 52 -0.21 3.20 3.02
N ASP A 53 0.14 4.50 2.93
CA ASP A 53 0.79 5.19 4.03
C ASP A 53 -0.24 5.40 5.15
N VAL A 54 0.09 4.95 6.35
CA VAL A 54 -0.79 5.12 7.51
C VAL A 54 -1.05 6.60 7.80
N ASN A 55 -0.08 7.45 7.53
CA ASN A 55 -0.11 8.87 7.89
C ASN A 55 -0.51 9.79 6.73
N LEU A 56 -1.52 9.41 5.98
CA LEU A 56 -2.08 10.29 4.94
C LEU A 56 -2.95 11.34 5.61
N SER A 57 -2.44 12.53 5.88
CA SER A 57 -3.26 13.62 6.44
C SER A 57 -4.13 13.17 7.62
N GLY A 58 -3.50 12.64 8.68
CA GLY A 58 -4.19 12.14 9.85
C GLY A 58 -4.68 10.70 9.68
N ASP A 59 -5.97 10.46 9.94
CA ASP A 59 -6.53 9.10 9.93
C ASP A 59 -6.92 8.58 8.55
N SER A 60 -6.69 9.35 7.50
CA SER A 60 -7.17 9.04 6.15
C SER A 60 -6.64 7.70 5.61
N GLY A 61 -5.42 7.32 5.98
CA GLY A 61 -4.85 6.05 5.52
C GLY A 61 -5.66 4.85 6.00
N LEU A 62 -6.06 4.85 7.27
CA LEU A 62 -6.87 3.75 7.82
C LEU A 62 -8.29 3.75 7.27
N MET A 63 -8.87 4.93 7.04
CA MET A 63 -10.17 5.03 6.40
C MET A 63 -10.14 4.46 4.99
N LEU A 64 -9.09 4.78 4.24
CA LEU A 64 -8.92 4.25 2.89
C LEU A 64 -8.75 2.73 2.93
N MET A 65 -8.01 2.20 3.87
CA MET A 65 -7.86 0.76 4.05
C MET A 65 -9.22 0.09 4.26
N ASN A 66 -10.02 0.64 5.17
CA ASN A 66 -11.36 0.09 5.44
C ASN A 66 -12.24 0.09 4.19
N PHE A 67 -12.25 1.19 3.45
CA PHE A 67 -13.00 1.29 2.20
C PHE A 67 -12.55 0.23 1.19
N MET A 68 -11.24 0.11 1.01
CA MET A 68 -10.68 -0.84 0.02
C MET A 68 -10.97 -2.28 0.41
N MET A 69 -10.92 -2.61 1.69
CA MET A 69 -11.24 -3.96 2.16
C MET A 69 -12.69 -4.33 1.91
N HIS A 70 -13.59 -3.36 1.95
CA HIS A 70 -15.02 -3.59 1.66
C HIS A 70 -15.29 -3.70 0.17
N ASN A 71 -14.64 -2.88 -0.64
CA ASN A 71 -14.96 -2.73 -2.06
C ASN A 71 -14.03 -3.50 -3.00
N HIS A 72 -12.88 -3.93 -2.50
CA HIS A 72 -11.91 -4.71 -3.26
C HIS A 72 -11.51 -5.93 -2.43
N LYS A 73 -12.48 -6.78 -2.14
CA LYS A 73 -12.29 -7.95 -1.29
C LYS A 73 -11.26 -8.90 -1.90
N GLY A 74 -10.42 -9.43 -1.04
CA GLY A 74 -9.38 -10.35 -1.44
C GLY A 74 -8.08 -9.69 -1.89
N VAL A 75 -8.05 -8.36 -2.04
CA VAL A 75 -6.82 -7.66 -2.39
C VAL A 75 -6.01 -7.41 -1.11
N PRO A 76 -4.77 -7.89 -1.02
CA PRO A 76 -3.96 -7.66 0.17
C PRO A 76 -3.59 -6.20 0.32
N VAL A 77 -3.57 -5.73 1.57
CA VAL A 77 -3.21 -4.35 1.90
C VAL A 77 -1.93 -4.36 2.73
N ILE A 78 -0.94 -3.62 2.27
CA ILE A 78 0.30 -3.39 2.99
C ILE A 78 0.26 -1.97 3.55
N LEU A 79 0.46 -1.83 4.85
CA LEU A 79 0.65 -0.53 5.47
C LEU A 79 2.14 -0.20 5.48
N TYR A 80 2.49 0.98 4.98
CA TYR A 80 3.87 1.43 4.85
C TYR A 80 4.00 2.74 5.61
N SER A 81 4.82 2.77 6.68
CA SER A 81 4.81 3.91 7.58
C SER A 81 6.19 4.31 8.08
N GLY A 82 6.43 5.62 8.13
CA GLY A 82 7.59 6.20 8.81
C GLY A 82 7.34 6.49 10.28
N LEU A 83 6.12 6.27 10.78
CA LEU A 83 5.79 6.51 12.18
C LEU A 83 6.38 5.42 13.09
N PRO A 84 6.77 5.79 14.32
CA PRO A 84 7.39 4.82 15.24
C PRO A 84 6.34 4.00 15.99
N PHE A 85 5.66 3.08 15.31
CA PHE A 85 4.76 2.15 15.97
C PHE A 85 5.54 1.11 16.77
N ASP A 86 5.10 0.84 18.01
CA ASP A 86 5.59 -0.30 18.76
C ASP A 86 4.89 -1.59 18.31
N GLN A 87 5.31 -2.73 18.83
CA GLN A 87 4.73 -4.00 18.41
C GLN A 87 3.23 -4.11 18.71
N PRO A 88 2.72 -3.71 19.90
CA PRO A 88 1.28 -3.71 20.12
C PRO A 88 0.51 -2.83 19.12
N GLY A 89 1.07 -1.69 18.72
CA GLY A 89 0.47 -0.83 17.72
C GLY A 89 0.41 -1.49 16.35
N VAL A 90 1.48 -2.15 15.94
CA VAL A 90 1.51 -2.93 14.69
C VAL A 90 0.49 -4.05 14.73
N ASP A 91 0.41 -4.78 15.84
CA ASP A 91 -0.53 -5.90 15.99
C ASP A 91 -1.98 -5.43 15.85
N LYS A 92 -2.31 -4.25 16.37
CA LYS A 92 -3.65 -3.67 16.22
C LYS A 92 -3.97 -3.37 14.76
N LEU A 93 -3.01 -2.86 14.00
CA LEU A 93 -3.20 -2.57 12.59
C LEU A 93 -3.40 -3.86 11.78
N LEU A 94 -2.62 -4.88 12.08
CA LEU A 94 -2.79 -6.20 11.43
C LEU A 94 -4.13 -6.82 11.79
N ALA A 95 -4.58 -6.67 13.04
CA ALA A 95 -5.89 -7.17 13.47
C ALA A 95 -7.05 -6.49 12.73
N ARG A 96 -6.84 -5.29 12.20
CA ARG A 96 -7.85 -4.59 11.38
C ARG A 96 -7.95 -5.12 9.97
N GLY A 97 -7.03 -6.01 9.58
CA GLY A 97 -7.09 -6.66 8.28
C GLY A 97 -5.93 -6.38 7.35
N ALA A 98 -4.97 -5.53 7.74
CA ALA A 98 -3.77 -5.34 6.93
C ALA A 98 -3.00 -6.65 6.83
N SER A 99 -2.51 -6.95 5.64
CA SER A 99 -1.75 -8.18 5.40
C SER A 99 -0.33 -8.08 5.95
N LYS A 100 0.26 -6.89 5.85
CA LYS A 100 1.61 -6.63 6.36
C LYS A 100 1.74 -5.18 6.79
N PHE A 101 2.67 -4.95 7.71
CA PHE A 101 3.11 -3.61 8.10
C PHE A 101 4.61 -3.52 7.84
N ILE A 102 5.02 -2.55 7.02
CA ILE A 102 6.42 -2.35 6.65
C ILE A 102 6.84 -0.95 7.08
N ARG A 103 7.98 -0.87 7.76
CA ARG A 103 8.54 0.42 8.18
C ARG A 103 9.27 1.08 7.01
N LYS A 104 9.10 2.40 6.88
CA LYS A 104 9.80 3.18 5.85
C LYS A 104 11.27 3.33 6.23
N ARG A 105 12.09 2.39 5.78
CA ARG A 105 13.55 2.44 5.93
C ARG A 105 14.22 2.41 4.57
N ASN A 106 13.95 1.35 3.83
CA ASN A 106 14.36 1.23 2.43
C ASN A 106 13.26 0.50 1.67
N GLY A 107 13.28 0.62 0.37
CA GLY A 107 12.24 0.02 -0.46
C GLY A 107 12.33 -1.49 -0.61
N SER A 108 13.43 -2.10 -0.22
CA SER A 108 13.65 -3.53 -0.47
C SER A 108 12.70 -4.41 0.33
N GLU A 109 12.39 -4.04 1.58
CA GLU A 109 11.42 -4.78 2.38
C GLU A 109 10.01 -4.69 1.77
N LEU A 110 9.64 -3.52 1.27
CA LEU A 110 8.34 -3.34 0.62
C LEU A 110 8.25 -4.19 -0.65
N VAL A 111 9.28 -4.16 -1.49
CA VAL A 111 9.30 -4.96 -2.72
C VAL A 111 9.20 -6.45 -2.37
N ALA A 112 9.93 -6.91 -1.36
CA ALA A 112 9.88 -8.30 -0.92
C ALA A 112 8.47 -8.69 -0.43
N ALA A 113 7.81 -7.80 0.33
CA ALA A 113 6.45 -8.04 0.80
C ALA A 113 5.46 -8.16 -0.35
N ILE A 114 5.60 -7.30 -1.36
CA ILE A 114 4.74 -7.35 -2.53
C ILE A 114 4.96 -8.64 -3.32
N LYS A 115 6.20 -9.07 -3.47
CA LYS A 115 6.50 -10.36 -4.15
C LYS A 115 5.90 -11.54 -3.42
N GLU A 116 5.84 -11.48 -2.10
CA GLU A 116 5.22 -12.54 -1.30
C GLU A 116 3.70 -12.58 -1.48
N LEU A 117 3.05 -11.41 -1.45
CA LEU A 117 1.59 -11.30 -1.51
C LEU A 117 1.05 -11.33 -2.94
N CYS A 118 1.85 -10.89 -3.90
CA CYS A 118 1.48 -10.79 -5.31
C CYS A 118 2.63 -11.33 -6.16
N PRO A 119 2.86 -12.66 -6.14
CA PRO A 119 4.04 -13.24 -6.79
C PRO A 119 4.04 -13.03 -8.30
N MET A 120 5.24 -12.89 -8.83
CA MET A 120 5.47 -12.94 -10.28
C MET A 120 5.44 -14.40 -10.72
N ASP A 121 4.83 -14.66 -11.82
CA ASP A 121 4.75 -16.01 -12.38
C ASP A 121 6.09 -16.50 -12.94
#